data_1b2e3117c63741bbcec75914470a83d9
#
_entry.id   1b2e3117c63741bbcec75914470a83d9
#
_cell.length_a   1.000
_cell.length_b   1.000
_cell.length_c   1.000
_cell.angle_alpha   90.00
_cell.angle_beta   90.00
_cell.angle_gamma   90.00
#
_symmetry.space_group_name_H-M   'P 1'
#
loop_
_entity.id
_entity.type
_entity.pdbx_description
1 polymer ?
#
loop_
_entity_poly.entity_id
_entity_poly.type
_entity_poly.pdbx_seq_one_letter_code
_entity_poly.pdbx_strand_id
1 'polypeptide(L)'
;MTTAAAPPASLGSGVVPGPAAARALAAAHAYVPLYVELLADALSPVTAFARLCGPEEPGLLLESVIGTESTVAVARYSYIAHGTSPVPLGDGDPLVALQPLADRDVARVPGLPPFHGGAVGYLGYESARHFERLPSAPGAGPGMPESVFLRADDLVVFDHATRRLLITTLHDTAAETYEDAVARLCATRDRLFAGTAPDRGGRGADTRPLVPTRTAQQQDRSAWHAHTSEERFLDMVAAAREYIRAGDIFQVVLSQRFSKPLAAEPLDVYRHLRAVNPSPYMFHLALGGGRHVIGASPELLVKVEDGRAQTRPLAGTRWRGTDAATDAALEAELLADEKECAEHVMLVDLGRNDIGRIAAPGTVRVDRLMEVERYSHVMHLSSTVSGDLADGRTPLDALRSTFPAGTVSGAPKIRAMEIIAELEEERRGVYGGALGFIGTGGCLDTAIALRTLVIADGKAWVQAGAGVVADSDPAAEYRETLNKAQALFAAVERAEAAA
;
A
#
# COMPACT_ATOMS: atom_id res chain seq x y z
N MET A 1 -4.67 -51.08 2.36
CA MET A 1 -6.03 -50.52 2.31
C MET A 1 -5.90 -49.02 2.40
N THR A 2 -5.86 -48.38 1.25
CA THR A 2 -5.79 -46.91 1.12
C THR A 2 -7.19 -46.37 1.34
N THR A 3 -7.41 -45.69 2.46
CA THR A 3 -8.66 -44.96 2.72
C THR A 3 -8.79 -43.83 1.70
N ALA A 4 -9.71 -43.98 0.75
CA ALA A 4 -10.12 -42.92 -0.13
C ALA A 4 -10.61 -41.72 0.72
N ALA A 5 -10.00 -40.54 0.54
CA ALA A 5 -10.50 -39.33 1.16
C ALA A 5 -11.94 -39.10 0.70
N ALA A 6 -12.81 -38.75 1.65
CA ALA A 6 -14.18 -38.40 1.33
C ALA A 6 -14.20 -37.23 0.35
N PRO A 7 -15.10 -37.20 -0.65
CA PRO A 7 -15.19 -36.09 -1.58
C PRO A 7 -15.46 -34.78 -0.80
N PRO A 8 -14.87 -33.64 -1.19
CA PRO A 8 -15.10 -32.38 -0.50
C PRO A 8 -16.58 -32.04 -0.49
N ALA A 9 -17.09 -31.62 0.66
CA ALA A 9 -18.47 -31.20 0.80
C ALA A 9 -18.77 -30.10 -0.24
N SER A 10 -19.74 -30.37 -1.14
CA SER A 10 -20.13 -29.39 -2.17
C SER A 10 -20.63 -28.13 -1.50
N LEU A 11 -20.22 -26.93 -1.98
CA LEU A 11 -20.76 -25.64 -1.52
C LEU A 11 -22.27 -25.52 -1.81
N GLY A 12 -22.87 -26.48 -2.52
CA GLY A 12 -24.31 -26.59 -2.79
C GLY A 12 -24.92 -25.32 -3.34
N SER A 13 -25.99 -24.85 -2.72
CA SER A 13 -26.75 -23.65 -3.12
C SER A 13 -26.13 -22.32 -2.67
N GLY A 14 -24.91 -22.30 -2.10
CA GLY A 14 -24.28 -21.09 -1.52
C GLY A 14 -23.43 -20.23 -2.45
N VAL A 15 -23.14 -20.70 -3.69
CA VAL A 15 -22.37 -19.92 -4.66
C VAL A 15 -23.25 -18.90 -5.37
N VAL A 16 -22.78 -17.66 -5.42
CA VAL A 16 -23.46 -16.52 -6.09
C VAL A 16 -22.58 -16.01 -7.24
N PRO A 17 -23.13 -15.85 -8.46
CA PRO A 17 -24.43 -16.32 -8.94
C PRO A 17 -24.47 -17.86 -9.04
N GLY A 18 -25.68 -18.43 -8.87
CA GLY A 18 -25.88 -19.88 -9.09
C GLY A 18 -25.77 -20.25 -10.59
N PRO A 19 -25.72 -21.58 -10.91
CA PRO A 19 -25.34 -22.07 -12.26
C PRO A 19 -26.15 -21.47 -13.42
N ALA A 20 -27.48 -21.31 -13.24
CA ALA A 20 -28.35 -20.76 -14.29
C ALA A 20 -28.09 -19.26 -14.55
N ALA A 21 -27.94 -18.48 -13.47
CA ALA A 21 -27.64 -17.06 -13.57
C ALA A 21 -26.20 -16.82 -14.09
N ALA A 22 -25.23 -17.62 -13.64
CA ALA A 22 -23.85 -17.54 -14.14
C ALA A 22 -23.78 -17.80 -15.65
N ARG A 23 -24.49 -18.82 -16.16
CA ARG A 23 -24.59 -19.09 -17.60
C ARG A 23 -25.21 -17.96 -18.38
N ALA A 24 -26.24 -17.30 -17.83
CA ALA A 24 -26.85 -16.14 -18.48
C ALA A 24 -25.87 -14.96 -18.57
N LEU A 25 -25.09 -14.71 -17.52
CA LEU A 25 -24.05 -13.67 -17.52
C LEU A 25 -22.90 -14.02 -18.47
N ALA A 26 -22.46 -15.28 -18.50
CA ALA A 26 -21.39 -15.76 -19.38
C ALA A 26 -21.73 -15.66 -20.86
N ALA A 27 -23.03 -15.60 -21.24
CA ALA A 27 -23.44 -15.35 -22.62
C ALA A 27 -23.21 -13.91 -23.08
N ALA A 28 -23.02 -12.94 -22.14
CA ALA A 28 -22.88 -11.54 -22.42
C ALA A 28 -21.50 -10.97 -21.99
N HIS A 29 -20.78 -11.66 -21.12
CA HIS A 29 -19.52 -11.17 -20.53
C HIS A 29 -18.41 -12.23 -20.60
N ALA A 30 -17.17 -11.77 -20.81
CA ALA A 30 -16.00 -12.64 -20.85
C ALA A 30 -15.63 -13.20 -19.47
N TYR A 31 -15.94 -12.45 -18.43
CA TYR A 31 -15.63 -12.84 -17.05
C TYR A 31 -16.86 -12.71 -16.16
N VAL A 32 -17.08 -13.71 -15.30
CA VAL A 32 -18.17 -13.71 -14.32
C VAL A 32 -17.59 -13.93 -12.92
N PRO A 33 -17.65 -12.93 -12.02
CA PRO A 33 -17.20 -13.15 -10.65
C PRO A 33 -18.17 -14.06 -9.93
N LEU A 34 -17.61 -15.06 -9.23
CA LEU A 34 -18.33 -16.00 -8.36
C LEU A 34 -17.86 -15.79 -6.94
N TYR A 35 -18.76 -15.92 -5.96
CA TYR A 35 -18.38 -15.83 -4.56
C TYR A 35 -19.24 -16.69 -3.65
N VAL A 36 -18.71 -16.94 -2.44
CA VAL A 36 -19.46 -17.46 -1.31
C VAL A 36 -19.27 -16.56 -0.11
N GLU A 37 -20.31 -16.40 0.70
CA GLU A 37 -20.25 -15.74 1.99
C GLU A 37 -20.16 -16.74 3.12
N LEU A 38 -19.28 -16.48 4.08
CA LEU A 38 -19.06 -17.33 5.25
C LEU A 38 -19.00 -16.48 6.52
N LEU A 39 -19.26 -17.10 7.65
CA LEU A 39 -18.91 -16.57 8.96
C LEU A 39 -17.49 -17.05 9.33
N ALA A 40 -16.64 -16.16 9.77
CA ALA A 40 -15.24 -16.46 10.06
C ALA A 40 -14.79 -15.91 11.41
N ASP A 41 -15.56 -16.14 12.46
CA ASP A 41 -15.34 -15.56 13.80
C ASP A 41 -13.96 -15.87 14.40
N ALA A 42 -13.38 -17.04 14.06
CA ALA A 42 -12.08 -17.48 14.56
C ALA A 42 -10.91 -17.23 13.58
N LEU A 43 -11.11 -16.51 12.49
CA LEU A 43 -10.10 -16.30 11.45
C LEU A 43 -9.76 -14.82 11.31
N SER A 44 -8.47 -14.48 11.46
CA SER A 44 -7.97 -13.13 11.16
C SER A 44 -7.41 -13.07 9.73
N PRO A 45 -7.32 -11.87 9.10
CA PRO A 45 -6.69 -11.71 7.79
C PRO A 45 -5.25 -12.25 7.75
N VAL A 46 -4.45 -12.02 8.80
CA VAL A 46 -3.07 -12.53 8.90
C VAL A 46 -3.04 -14.05 8.94
N THR A 47 -3.95 -14.67 9.72
CA THR A 47 -4.04 -16.14 9.79
C THR A 47 -4.50 -16.72 8.45
N ALA A 48 -5.46 -16.09 7.78
CA ALA A 48 -5.92 -16.49 6.46
C ALA A 48 -4.79 -16.39 5.42
N PHE A 49 -4.05 -15.29 5.41
CA PHE A 49 -2.88 -15.14 4.55
C PHE A 49 -1.82 -16.23 4.79
N ALA A 50 -1.49 -16.50 6.07
CA ALA A 50 -0.54 -17.55 6.42
C ALA A 50 -0.97 -18.96 5.96
N ARG A 51 -2.29 -19.21 5.87
CA ARG A 51 -2.84 -20.50 5.39
C ARG A 51 -2.87 -20.60 3.88
N LEU A 52 -3.07 -19.48 3.19
CA LEU A 52 -3.24 -19.44 1.73
C LEU A 52 -1.95 -19.19 0.97
N CYS A 53 -1.01 -18.43 1.52
CA CYS A 53 0.23 -18.07 0.85
C CYS A 53 1.41 -18.79 1.49
N GLY A 54 2.01 -19.74 0.79
CA GLY A 54 3.26 -20.41 1.15
C GLY A 54 4.46 -19.46 1.26
N PRO A 55 5.61 -19.82 1.91
CA PRO A 55 6.80 -18.97 1.99
C PRO A 55 7.28 -18.54 0.62
N GLU A 56 7.14 -19.42 -0.37
CA GLU A 56 7.55 -19.21 -1.76
C GLU A 56 6.38 -18.87 -2.69
N GLU A 57 5.13 -18.89 -2.19
CA GLU A 57 3.95 -18.58 -2.99
C GLU A 57 3.73 -17.08 -3.04
N PRO A 58 3.72 -16.47 -4.25
CA PRO A 58 3.37 -15.06 -4.39
C PRO A 58 1.95 -14.78 -3.91
N GLY A 59 1.76 -13.66 -3.22
CA GLY A 59 0.45 -13.24 -2.75
C GLY A 59 0.50 -11.89 -2.06
N LEU A 60 -0.67 -11.31 -1.81
CA LEU A 60 -0.79 -10.01 -1.14
C LEU A 60 -1.85 -10.08 -0.04
N LEU A 61 -1.49 -9.55 1.12
CA LEU A 61 -2.40 -9.15 2.18
C LEU A 61 -2.45 -7.62 2.18
N LEU A 62 -3.65 -7.05 1.99
CA LEU A 62 -3.96 -5.65 2.25
C LEU A 62 -4.92 -5.59 3.44
N GLU A 63 -4.55 -4.85 4.48
CA GLU A 63 -5.41 -4.57 5.61
C GLU A 63 -5.59 -3.06 5.75
N SER A 64 -6.78 -2.64 6.12
CA SER A 64 -7.02 -1.28 6.55
C SER A 64 -7.32 -1.28 8.04
N VAL A 65 -6.58 -0.50 8.81
CA VAL A 65 -6.76 -0.42 10.27
C VAL A 65 -7.48 0.87 10.62
N ILE A 66 -8.58 0.74 11.36
CA ILE A 66 -9.43 1.88 11.76
C ILE A 66 -8.68 2.73 12.78
N GLY A 67 -8.49 4.02 12.49
CA GLY A 67 -7.93 4.99 13.42
C GLY A 67 -8.96 5.94 14.03
N THR A 68 -9.97 6.37 13.27
CA THR A 68 -10.96 7.37 13.70
C THR A 68 -12.29 7.20 12.95
N GLU A 69 -13.34 7.90 13.39
CA GLU A 69 -14.67 7.92 12.75
C GLU A 69 -14.63 8.35 11.28
N SER A 70 -13.69 9.22 10.90
CA SER A 70 -13.53 9.69 9.51
C SER A 70 -12.87 8.68 8.56
N THR A 71 -12.17 7.69 9.07
CA THR A 71 -11.47 6.66 8.28
C THR A 71 -12.28 5.38 8.08
N VAL A 72 -13.50 5.27 8.61
CA VAL A 72 -14.36 4.07 8.50
C VAL A 72 -14.55 3.62 7.04
N ALA A 73 -14.67 4.55 6.10
CA ALA A 73 -14.85 4.21 4.68
C ALA A 73 -13.59 3.57 4.04
N VAL A 74 -12.39 3.90 4.54
CA VAL A 74 -11.12 3.33 4.05
C VAL A 74 -10.87 1.94 4.66
N ALA A 75 -11.32 1.73 5.90
CA ALA A 75 -11.01 0.56 6.72
C ALA A 75 -12.02 -0.59 6.61
N ARG A 76 -12.93 -0.56 5.62
CA ARG A 76 -14.01 -1.57 5.55
C ARG A 76 -13.53 -2.96 5.19
N TYR A 77 -12.57 -3.09 4.27
CA TYR A 77 -12.17 -4.37 3.71
C TYR A 77 -10.70 -4.70 4.00
N SER A 78 -10.43 -6.00 4.26
CA SER A 78 -9.10 -6.57 4.09
C SER A 78 -9.14 -7.56 2.95
N TYR A 79 -8.13 -7.52 2.07
CA TYR A 79 -8.03 -8.36 0.88
C TYR A 79 -6.83 -9.29 0.99
N ILE A 80 -7.03 -10.54 0.61
CA ILE A 80 -5.96 -11.52 0.42
C ILE A 80 -6.03 -12.01 -1.01
N ALA A 81 -5.01 -11.72 -1.81
CA ALA A 81 -4.80 -12.32 -3.12
C ALA A 81 -3.88 -13.53 -2.97
N HIS A 82 -4.32 -14.68 -3.48
CA HIS A 82 -3.57 -15.93 -3.44
C HIS A 82 -3.69 -16.65 -4.80
N GLY A 83 -2.89 -17.70 -5.00
CA GLY A 83 -2.86 -18.38 -6.30
C GLY A 83 -2.47 -17.44 -7.46
N THR A 84 -1.71 -16.41 -7.13
CA THR A 84 -1.37 -15.31 -8.03
C THR A 84 -0.24 -15.69 -8.98
N SER A 85 -0.17 -15.02 -10.12
CA SER A 85 0.92 -15.15 -11.08
C SER A 85 1.46 -13.78 -11.50
N PRO A 86 2.77 -13.66 -11.78
CA PRO A 86 3.34 -12.41 -12.24
C PRO A 86 2.69 -11.91 -13.53
N VAL A 87 2.40 -10.61 -13.61
CA VAL A 87 2.01 -9.95 -14.86
C VAL A 87 3.28 -9.56 -15.61
N PRO A 88 3.47 -10.00 -16.87
CA PRO A 88 4.61 -9.58 -17.68
C PRO A 88 4.51 -8.08 -17.99
N LEU A 89 5.38 -7.27 -17.40
CA LEU A 89 5.35 -5.80 -17.59
C LEU A 89 6.22 -5.35 -18.78
N GLY A 90 7.18 -6.17 -19.22
CA GLY A 90 8.14 -5.79 -20.27
C GLY A 90 9.11 -4.68 -19.79
N ASP A 91 9.82 -4.09 -20.75
CA ASP A 91 10.80 -3.03 -20.50
C ASP A 91 10.20 -1.62 -20.68
N GLY A 92 8.92 -1.53 -21.03
CA GLY A 92 8.20 -0.28 -21.32
C GLY A 92 7.41 0.24 -20.11
N ASP A 93 6.44 1.10 -20.43
CA ASP A 93 5.52 1.63 -19.44
C ASP A 93 4.69 0.50 -18.80
N PRO A 94 4.85 0.23 -17.50
CA PRO A 94 4.17 -0.86 -16.82
C PRO A 94 2.63 -0.70 -16.80
N LEU A 95 2.12 0.53 -16.88
CA LEU A 95 0.68 0.78 -16.90
C LEU A 95 0.04 0.33 -18.22
N VAL A 96 0.78 0.38 -19.34
CA VAL A 96 0.31 -0.16 -20.61
C VAL A 96 0.15 -1.68 -20.53
N ALA A 97 1.06 -2.37 -19.85
CA ALA A 97 0.96 -3.83 -19.67
C ALA A 97 -0.21 -4.24 -18.75
N LEU A 98 -0.65 -3.35 -17.87
CA LEU A 98 -1.77 -3.57 -16.94
C LEU A 98 -3.13 -3.22 -17.53
N GLN A 99 -3.19 -2.42 -18.61
CA GLN A 99 -4.43 -1.97 -19.22
C GLN A 99 -5.37 -3.15 -19.61
N PRO A 100 -4.90 -4.26 -20.22
CA PRO A 100 -5.76 -5.38 -20.55
C PRO A 100 -6.44 -6.05 -19.36
N LEU A 101 -5.84 -5.97 -18.17
CA LEU A 101 -6.45 -6.50 -16.94
C LEU A 101 -7.51 -5.55 -16.38
N ALA A 102 -7.27 -4.24 -16.47
CA ALA A 102 -8.23 -3.22 -16.05
C ALA A 102 -9.47 -3.17 -16.96
N ASP A 103 -9.29 -3.40 -18.26
CA ASP A 103 -10.32 -3.32 -19.29
C ASP A 103 -11.11 -4.63 -19.50
N ARG A 104 -10.92 -5.63 -18.63
CA ARG A 104 -11.67 -6.88 -18.74
C ARG A 104 -13.18 -6.63 -18.72
N ASP A 105 -13.90 -7.28 -19.63
CA ASP A 105 -15.36 -7.31 -19.64
C ASP A 105 -15.88 -8.24 -18.54
N VAL A 106 -16.24 -7.67 -17.41
CA VAL A 106 -16.65 -8.38 -16.19
C VAL A 106 -18.13 -8.12 -15.89
N ALA A 107 -18.89 -9.18 -15.70
CA ALA A 107 -20.29 -9.09 -15.30
C ALA A 107 -20.44 -8.42 -13.93
N ARG A 108 -21.44 -7.55 -13.79
CA ARG A 108 -21.80 -6.98 -12.49
C ARG A 108 -22.58 -8.00 -11.65
N VAL A 109 -22.01 -8.38 -10.51
CA VAL A 109 -22.68 -9.28 -9.55
C VAL A 109 -22.86 -8.52 -8.24
N PRO A 110 -24.11 -8.34 -7.75
CA PRO A 110 -24.37 -7.66 -6.49
C PRO A 110 -23.71 -8.34 -5.29
N GLY A 111 -23.34 -7.58 -4.26
CA GLY A 111 -22.77 -8.10 -3.01
C GLY A 111 -21.25 -8.22 -2.98
N LEU A 112 -20.59 -8.02 -4.10
CA LEU A 112 -19.11 -8.02 -4.18
C LEU A 112 -18.51 -6.71 -3.66
N PRO A 113 -17.30 -6.77 -3.07
CA PRO A 113 -16.52 -5.58 -2.76
C PRO A 113 -16.02 -4.90 -4.04
N PRO A 114 -15.57 -3.63 -3.97
CA PRO A 114 -15.03 -2.92 -5.14
C PRO A 114 -13.93 -3.70 -5.87
N PHE A 115 -12.99 -4.28 -5.12
CA PHE A 115 -11.96 -5.14 -5.68
C PHE A 115 -12.38 -6.61 -5.61
N HIS A 116 -12.59 -7.23 -6.77
CA HIS A 116 -13.00 -8.63 -6.91
C HIS A 116 -12.30 -9.36 -8.07
N GLY A 117 -11.15 -8.82 -8.51
CA GLY A 117 -10.27 -9.38 -9.53
C GLY A 117 -9.45 -8.29 -10.22
N GLY A 118 -8.31 -8.64 -10.80
CA GLY A 118 -7.43 -7.71 -11.48
C GLY A 118 -5.95 -7.94 -11.20
N ALA A 119 -5.23 -6.90 -10.83
CA ALA A 119 -3.81 -6.95 -10.48
C ALA A 119 -3.53 -6.30 -9.12
N VAL A 120 -2.60 -6.87 -8.37
CA VAL A 120 -2.08 -6.34 -7.10
C VAL A 120 -0.57 -6.24 -7.16
N GLY A 121 0.02 -5.20 -6.57
CA GLY A 121 1.46 -5.05 -6.63
C GLY A 121 1.95 -3.65 -6.30
N TYR A 122 3.13 -3.33 -6.79
CA TYR A 122 3.71 -2.01 -6.64
C TYR A 122 4.30 -1.47 -7.95
N LEU A 123 4.24 -0.14 -8.06
CA LEU A 123 4.94 0.67 -9.05
C LEU A 123 6.07 1.39 -8.30
N GLY A 124 7.32 1.09 -8.63
CA GLY A 124 8.47 1.72 -7.98
C GLY A 124 8.65 3.18 -8.40
N TYR A 125 9.34 3.96 -7.58
CA TYR A 125 9.52 5.40 -7.80
C TYR A 125 10.11 5.73 -9.19
N GLU A 126 11.07 4.95 -9.65
CA GLU A 126 11.74 5.15 -10.93
C GLU A 126 10.82 4.96 -12.13
N SER A 127 9.67 4.31 -11.98
CA SER A 127 8.66 4.18 -13.04
C SER A 127 8.13 5.54 -13.52
N ALA A 128 8.33 6.61 -12.73
CA ALA A 128 8.05 7.99 -13.16
C ALA A 128 8.75 8.36 -14.49
N ARG A 129 9.88 7.72 -14.81
CA ARG A 129 10.62 7.94 -16.07
C ARG A 129 9.90 7.45 -17.32
N HIS A 130 8.89 6.58 -17.16
CA HIS A 130 8.01 6.18 -18.27
C HIS A 130 6.94 7.23 -18.55
N PHE A 131 6.69 8.14 -17.61
CA PHE A 131 5.63 9.15 -17.68
C PHE A 131 6.18 10.54 -17.97
N GLU A 132 7.39 10.83 -17.46
CA GLU A 132 8.04 12.14 -17.55
C GLU A 132 9.51 11.97 -17.97
N ARG A 133 10.08 13.01 -18.57
CA ARG A 133 11.51 13.02 -18.95
C ARG A 133 12.36 13.35 -17.72
N LEU A 134 12.90 12.31 -17.10
CA LEU A 134 13.70 12.44 -15.89
C LEU A 134 15.08 11.81 -16.09
N PRO A 135 16.12 12.34 -15.42
CA PRO A 135 17.44 11.71 -15.38
C PRO A 135 17.36 10.36 -14.68
N SER A 136 18.27 9.46 -15.02
CA SER A 136 18.43 8.24 -14.26
C SER A 136 19.14 8.53 -12.95
N ALA A 137 18.55 8.13 -11.83
CA ALA A 137 19.26 8.15 -10.56
C ALA A 137 20.47 7.19 -10.62
N PRO A 138 21.61 7.58 -10.07
CA PRO A 138 22.78 6.70 -9.99
C PRO A 138 22.54 5.55 -9.03
N GLY A 139 23.46 4.59 -9.01
CA GLY A 139 23.48 3.53 -8.01
C GLY A 139 22.46 2.42 -8.21
N ALA A 140 22.49 1.47 -7.28
CA ALA A 140 21.62 0.29 -7.27
C ALA A 140 20.51 0.45 -6.22
N GLY A 141 19.35 -0.12 -6.50
CA GLY A 141 18.27 -0.27 -5.52
C GLY A 141 18.47 -1.49 -4.62
N PRO A 142 17.50 -1.81 -3.76
CA PRO A 142 17.56 -2.94 -2.81
C PRO A 142 17.35 -4.31 -3.46
N GLY A 143 17.80 -4.55 -4.70
CA GLY A 143 17.68 -5.85 -5.38
C GLY A 143 16.27 -6.23 -5.82
N MET A 144 15.36 -5.29 -5.87
CA MET A 144 13.95 -5.49 -6.29
C MET A 144 13.76 -5.08 -7.75
N PRO A 145 12.84 -5.73 -8.49
CA PRO A 145 12.38 -5.21 -9.78
C PRO A 145 11.83 -3.78 -9.62
N GLU A 146 11.91 -2.97 -10.69
CA GLU A 146 11.37 -1.61 -10.68
C GLU A 146 9.88 -1.58 -10.36
N SER A 147 9.12 -2.50 -10.93
CA SER A 147 7.70 -2.68 -10.65
C SER A 147 7.33 -4.15 -10.71
N VAL A 148 6.37 -4.57 -9.89
CA VAL A 148 5.83 -5.92 -9.88
C VAL A 148 4.33 -5.85 -9.68
N PHE A 149 3.60 -6.54 -10.55
CA PHE A 149 2.18 -6.80 -10.37
C PHE A 149 1.89 -8.30 -10.50
N LEU A 150 1.02 -8.76 -9.66
CA LEU A 150 0.51 -10.14 -9.65
C LEU A 150 -0.94 -10.12 -10.12
N ARG A 151 -1.29 -11.03 -11.03
CA ARG A 151 -2.69 -11.28 -11.39
C ARG A 151 -3.40 -11.88 -10.18
N ALA A 152 -4.52 -11.29 -9.80
CA ALA A 152 -5.28 -11.61 -8.59
C ALA A 152 -6.75 -11.83 -8.96
N ASP A 153 -7.07 -13.05 -9.38
CA ASP A 153 -8.42 -13.44 -9.77
C ASP A 153 -9.11 -14.26 -8.64
N ASP A 154 -8.33 -14.80 -7.70
CA ASP A 154 -8.81 -15.52 -6.51
C ASP A 154 -8.51 -14.69 -5.26
N LEU A 155 -9.57 -14.30 -4.53
CA LEU A 155 -9.47 -13.42 -3.37
C LEU A 155 -10.22 -13.98 -2.17
N VAL A 156 -9.70 -13.66 -1.00
CA VAL A 156 -10.44 -13.75 0.26
C VAL A 156 -10.59 -12.34 0.82
N VAL A 157 -11.82 -11.95 1.12
CA VAL A 157 -12.15 -10.60 1.55
C VAL A 157 -12.84 -10.63 2.90
N PHE A 158 -12.30 -9.90 3.86
CA PHE A 158 -12.95 -9.64 5.14
C PHE A 158 -13.71 -8.32 5.05
N ASP A 159 -15.02 -8.36 5.18
CA ASP A 159 -15.85 -7.16 5.37
C ASP A 159 -16.02 -6.91 6.87
N HIS A 160 -15.23 -5.98 7.39
CA HIS A 160 -15.21 -5.65 8.82
C HIS A 160 -16.50 -4.96 9.28
N ALA A 161 -17.22 -4.29 8.38
CA ALA A 161 -18.47 -3.62 8.71
C ALA A 161 -19.62 -4.62 8.93
N THR A 162 -19.68 -5.69 8.10
CA THR A 162 -20.70 -6.72 8.21
C THR A 162 -20.23 -7.99 8.90
N ARG A 163 -18.92 -8.06 9.27
CA ARG A 163 -18.26 -9.24 9.89
C ARG A 163 -18.41 -10.51 9.05
N ARG A 164 -18.34 -10.36 7.74
CA ARG A 164 -18.43 -11.46 6.78
C ARG A 164 -17.08 -11.74 6.13
N LEU A 165 -16.90 -12.99 5.74
CA LEU A 165 -15.80 -13.44 4.90
C LEU A 165 -16.38 -13.79 3.53
N LEU A 166 -15.84 -13.20 2.48
CA LEU A 166 -16.14 -13.59 1.11
C LEU A 166 -14.93 -14.33 0.54
N ILE A 167 -15.18 -15.45 -0.11
CA ILE A 167 -14.21 -16.10 -0.99
C ILE A 167 -14.70 -15.83 -2.40
N THR A 168 -13.88 -15.20 -3.23
CA THR A 168 -14.27 -14.81 -4.60
C THR A 168 -13.31 -15.40 -5.61
N THR A 169 -13.81 -15.71 -6.81
CA THR A 169 -13.00 -16.10 -7.96
C THR A 169 -13.56 -15.45 -9.21
N LEU A 170 -12.69 -15.08 -10.13
CA LEU A 170 -13.08 -14.57 -11.43
C LEU A 170 -13.10 -15.71 -12.43
N HIS A 171 -14.30 -16.15 -12.82
CA HIS A 171 -14.52 -17.19 -13.80
C HIS A 171 -14.27 -16.66 -15.21
N ASP A 172 -13.27 -17.19 -15.90
CA ASP A 172 -12.99 -16.93 -17.31
C ASP A 172 -13.87 -17.86 -18.16
N THR A 173 -14.91 -17.29 -18.80
CA THR A 173 -15.94 -18.07 -19.51
C THR A 173 -15.41 -18.79 -20.76
N ALA A 174 -14.26 -18.37 -21.27
CA ALA A 174 -13.61 -18.99 -22.43
C ALA A 174 -12.59 -20.08 -22.05
N ALA A 175 -11.99 -19.98 -20.85
CA ALA A 175 -10.88 -20.82 -20.45
C ALA A 175 -11.27 -22.00 -19.56
N GLU A 176 -12.41 -21.92 -18.85
CA GLU A 176 -12.83 -22.92 -17.85
C GLU A 176 -14.35 -23.08 -17.77
N THR A 177 -14.80 -24.14 -17.13
CA THR A 177 -16.23 -24.35 -16.82
C THR A 177 -16.64 -23.66 -15.52
N TYR A 178 -17.94 -23.45 -15.32
CA TYR A 178 -18.48 -22.97 -14.04
C TYR A 178 -18.07 -23.88 -12.88
N GLU A 179 -18.09 -25.18 -13.11
CA GLU A 179 -17.74 -26.21 -12.12
C GLU A 179 -16.27 -26.14 -11.72
N ASP A 180 -15.35 -25.81 -12.66
CA ASP A 180 -13.92 -25.60 -12.37
C ASP A 180 -13.73 -24.37 -11.47
N ALA A 181 -14.39 -23.25 -11.77
CA ALA A 181 -14.37 -22.06 -10.94
C ALA A 181 -14.92 -22.29 -9.54
N VAL A 182 -16.02 -23.04 -9.42
CA VAL A 182 -16.58 -23.46 -8.12
C VAL A 182 -15.62 -24.38 -7.36
N ALA A 183 -14.91 -25.27 -8.06
CA ALA A 183 -13.89 -26.11 -7.42
C ALA A 183 -12.75 -25.30 -6.80
N ARG A 184 -12.31 -24.18 -7.45
CA ARG A 184 -11.33 -23.25 -6.86
C ARG A 184 -11.85 -22.58 -5.59
N LEU A 185 -13.11 -22.11 -5.57
CA LEU A 185 -13.75 -21.59 -4.34
C LEU A 185 -13.75 -22.63 -3.21
N CYS A 186 -14.10 -23.87 -3.53
CA CYS A 186 -14.08 -24.99 -2.56
C CYS A 186 -12.67 -25.23 -2.03
N ALA A 187 -11.67 -25.28 -2.90
CA ALA A 187 -10.28 -25.51 -2.53
C ALA A 187 -9.75 -24.39 -1.61
N THR A 188 -10.08 -23.14 -1.91
CA THR A 188 -9.72 -21.99 -1.06
C THR A 188 -10.38 -22.09 0.32
N ARG A 189 -11.69 -22.39 0.38
CA ARG A 189 -12.39 -22.61 1.64
C ARG A 189 -11.72 -23.73 2.44
N ASP A 190 -11.45 -24.86 1.81
CA ASP A 190 -10.90 -26.03 2.49
C ASP A 190 -9.49 -25.75 3.04
N ARG A 191 -8.65 -25.00 2.31
CA ARG A 191 -7.35 -24.50 2.81
C ARG A 191 -7.50 -23.56 4.01
N LEU A 192 -8.47 -22.65 3.99
CA LEU A 192 -8.73 -21.70 5.08
C LEU A 192 -9.16 -22.40 6.37
N PHE A 193 -9.99 -23.45 6.27
CA PHE A 193 -10.60 -24.12 7.42
C PHE A 193 -10.01 -25.51 7.71
N ALA A 194 -8.98 -25.94 6.98
CA ALA A 194 -8.23 -27.14 7.33
C ALA A 194 -7.66 -27.01 8.75
N GLY A 195 -7.93 -28.00 9.59
CA GLY A 195 -7.69 -27.97 11.05
C GLY A 195 -6.24 -27.86 11.51
N THR A 196 -5.30 -27.86 10.56
CA THR A 196 -3.88 -27.58 10.81
C THR A 196 -3.41 -26.53 9.82
N ALA A 197 -3.10 -25.33 10.29
CA ALA A 197 -2.21 -24.46 9.52
C ALA A 197 -0.97 -25.28 9.15
N PRO A 198 -0.42 -25.19 7.90
CA PRO A 198 0.89 -25.75 7.63
C PRO A 198 1.81 -25.19 8.70
N ASP A 199 2.46 -26.11 9.42
CA ASP A 199 3.36 -25.77 10.53
C ASP A 199 4.57 -25.01 9.99
N ARG A 200 4.46 -23.69 9.92
CA ARG A 200 5.57 -22.79 9.64
C ARG A 200 6.27 -22.53 10.96
N GLY A 201 7.12 -23.48 11.34
CA GLY A 201 7.91 -23.38 12.56
C GLY A 201 7.13 -23.70 13.84
N GLY A 202 6.12 -24.58 13.80
CA GLY A 202 5.45 -25.08 15.01
C GLY A 202 4.70 -24.05 15.83
N ARG A 203 4.37 -22.89 15.24
CA ARG A 203 3.78 -21.78 15.99
C ARG A 203 2.33 -21.60 15.60
N GLY A 204 1.43 -22.17 16.39
CA GLY A 204 0.02 -21.81 16.43
C GLY A 204 -0.19 -20.31 16.57
N ALA A 205 -1.40 -19.83 16.84
CA ALA A 205 -1.65 -18.42 17.10
C ALA A 205 -0.53 -17.87 18.00
N ASP A 206 0.19 -16.83 17.54
CA ASP A 206 1.32 -16.28 18.28
C ASP A 206 0.81 -15.75 19.63
N THR A 207 0.99 -16.56 20.67
CA THR A 207 0.57 -16.24 22.04
C THR A 207 1.70 -15.59 22.83
N ARG A 208 2.85 -15.32 22.20
CA ARG A 208 3.99 -14.68 22.89
C ARG A 208 3.61 -13.25 23.28
N PRO A 209 4.01 -12.82 24.48
CA PRO A 209 3.81 -11.43 24.89
C PRO A 209 4.49 -10.49 23.90
N LEU A 210 3.83 -9.39 23.55
CA LEU A 210 4.47 -8.31 22.81
C LEU A 210 5.65 -7.78 23.62
N VAL A 211 6.85 -7.86 23.07
CA VAL A 211 8.03 -7.25 23.68
C VAL A 211 7.81 -5.75 23.78
N PRO A 212 7.95 -5.11 24.95
CA PRO A 212 7.79 -3.68 25.08
C PRO A 212 8.64 -2.89 24.09
N THR A 213 8.08 -1.85 23.47
CA THR A 213 8.85 -0.99 22.57
C THR A 213 9.91 -0.26 23.39
N ARG A 214 11.18 -0.42 23.02
CA ARG A 214 12.22 0.50 23.48
C ARG A 214 11.89 1.90 22.96
N THR A 215 12.14 2.92 23.75
CA THR A 215 12.01 4.31 23.25
C THR A 215 13.01 4.55 22.12
N ALA A 216 12.76 5.54 21.27
CA ALA A 216 13.65 5.92 20.16
C ALA A 216 15.12 6.07 20.59
N GLN A 217 15.35 6.52 21.81
CA GLN A 217 16.68 6.71 22.41
C GLN A 217 17.35 5.40 22.88
N GLN A 218 16.58 4.30 23.01
CA GLN A 218 17.05 3.01 23.54
C GLN A 218 17.25 1.96 22.43
N GLN A 219 16.93 2.28 21.17
CA GLN A 219 17.16 1.37 20.06
C GLN A 219 18.65 1.35 19.67
N ASP A 220 19.22 0.17 19.61
CA ASP A 220 20.57 -0.03 19.10
C ASP A 220 20.55 0.02 17.56
N ARG A 221 20.84 1.20 17.03
CA ARG A 221 20.93 1.42 15.58
C ARG A 221 22.24 0.92 14.97
N SER A 222 23.21 0.48 15.79
CA SER A 222 24.52 0.03 15.31
C SER A 222 24.43 -1.21 14.41
N ALA A 223 23.34 -1.98 14.51
CA ALA A 223 23.05 -3.12 13.64
C ALA A 223 22.58 -2.72 12.23
N TRP A 224 22.17 -1.47 12.01
CA TRP A 224 21.71 -0.96 10.72
C TRP A 224 22.81 -0.19 10.01
N HIS A 225 23.14 -0.63 8.80
CA HIS A 225 24.06 0.09 7.93
C HIS A 225 23.33 1.24 7.25
N ALA A 226 23.76 2.48 7.47
CA ALA A 226 23.29 3.67 6.74
C ALA A 226 24.04 3.75 5.40
N HIS A 227 23.30 3.84 4.29
CA HIS A 227 23.88 3.96 2.95
C HIS A 227 24.31 5.38 2.62
N THR A 228 23.73 6.37 3.29
CA THR A 228 24.10 7.78 3.25
C THR A 228 24.64 8.19 4.62
N SER A 229 25.86 8.74 4.69
CA SER A 229 26.40 9.24 5.95
C SER A 229 25.62 10.47 6.43
N GLU A 230 25.64 10.74 7.74
CA GLU A 230 25.03 11.96 8.29
C GLU A 230 25.56 13.20 7.59
N GLU A 231 26.90 13.35 7.48
CA GLU A 231 27.55 14.48 6.82
C GLU A 231 27.02 14.67 5.40
N ARG A 232 26.95 13.57 4.61
CA ARG A 232 26.44 13.62 3.23
C ARG A 232 24.97 14.05 3.18
N PHE A 233 24.13 13.57 4.11
CA PHE A 233 22.73 13.99 4.17
C PHE A 233 22.58 15.48 4.51
N LEU A 234 23.39 16.00 5.43
CA LEU A 234 23.42 17.41 5.75
C LEU A 234 23.81 18.26 4.51
N ASP A 235 24.81 17.81 3.74
CA ASP A 235 25.21 18.46 2.47
C ASP A 235 24.08 18.44 1.44
N MET A 236 23.35 17.33 1.30
CA MET A 236 22.20 17.25 0.42
C MET A 236 21.12 18.27 0.80
N VAL A 237 20.81 18.41 2.09
CA VAL A 237 19.83 19.40 2.57
C VAL A 237 20.34 20.83 2.31
N ALA A 238 21.62 21.10 2.53
CA ALA A 238 22.20 22.40 2.25
C ALA A 238 22.11 22.74 0.74
N ALA A 239 22.44 21.80 -0.15
CA ALA A 239 22.32 21.97 -1.60
C ALA A 239 20.85 22.20 -2.03
N ALA A 240 19.91 21.45 -1.47
CA ALA A 240 18.48 21.63 -1.75
C ALA A 240 17.99 23.03 -1.37
N ARG A 241 18.47 23.58 -0.25
CA ARG A 241 18.13 24.95 0.16
C ARG A 241 18.66 26.00 -0.83
N GLU A 242 19.80 25.75 -1.48
CA GLU A 242 20.29 26.66 -2.55
C GLU A 242 19.38 26.62 -3.79
N TYR A 243 18.85 25.46 -4.19
CA TYR A 243 17.84 25.36 -5.25
C TYR A 243 16.55 26.11 -4.90
N ILE A 244 16.12 26.06 -3.63
CA ILE A 244 14.95 26.81 -3.15
C ILE A 244 15.21 28.31 -3.20
N ARG A 245 16.41 28.78 -2.75
CA ARG A 245 16.80 30.19 -2.80
C ARG A 245 16.94 30.71 -4.23
N ALA A 246 17.38 29.86 -5.15
CA ALA A 246 17.46 30.18 -6.57
C ALA A 246 16.07 30.28 -7.24
N GLY A 247 15.03 29.82 -6.58
CA GLY A 247 13.66 29.82 -7.10
C GLY A 247 13.33 28.64 -8.02
N ASP A 248 14.16 27.59 -8.02
CA ASP A 248 13.91 26.38 -8.82
C ASP A 248 12.72 25.58 -8.30
N ILE A 249 12.59 25.49 -6.98
CA ILE A 249 11.58 24.71 -6.26
C ILE A 249 11.14 25.44 -4.99
N PHE A 250 9.98 25.04 -4.45
CA PHE A 250 9.50 25.46 -3.12
C PHE A 250 9.85 24.44 -2.05
N GLN A 251 9.82 23.16 -2.43
CA GLN A 251 10.06 22.02 -1.54
C GLN A 251 10.64 20.85 -2.33
N VAL A 252 11.53 20.08 -1.67
CA VAL A 252 11.99 18.77 -2.15
C VAL A 252 12.07 17.79 -0.99
N VAL A 253 11.71 16.52 -1.23
CA VAL A 253 11.83 15.46 -0.23
C VAL A 253 13.09 14.66 -0.49
N LEU A 254 14.07 14.76 0.40
CA LEU A 254 15.30 13.98 0.35
C LEU A 254 15.21 12.78 1.29
N SER A 255 15.77 11.65 0.86
CA SER A 255 15.69 10.40 1.62
C SER A 255 17.05 9.74 1.83
N GLN A 256 17.11 8.87 2.84
CA GLN A 256 18.24 7.98 3.11
C GLN A 256 17.78 6.55 3.37
N ARG A 257 18.67 5.60 3.12
CA ARG A 257 18.38 4.17 3.22
C ARG A 257 19.22 3.51 4.30
N PHE A 258 18.62 2.49 4.92
CA PHE A 258 19.24 1.64 5.92
C PHE A 258 19.03 0.18 5.56
N SER A 259 20.02 -0.68 5.89
CA SER A 259 19.90 -2.13 5.72
C SER A 259 20.56 -2.90 6.84
N LYS A 260 20.04 -4.11 7.07
CA LYS A 260 20.69 -5.12 7.95
C LYS A 260 20.33 -6.53 7.50
N PRO A 261 21.16 -7.56 7.81
CA PRO A 261 20.73 -8.94 7.71
C PRO A 261 19.44 -9.18 8.51
N LEU A 262 18.51 -9.96 7.97
CA LEU A 262 17.25 -10.29 8.63
C LEU A 262 17.28 -11.76 9.09
N ALA A 263 17.07 -11.98 10.40
CA ALA A 263 16.99 -13.31 10.99
C ALA A 263 15.55 -13.78 11.28
N ALA A 264 14.57 -12.87 11.15
CA ALA A 264 13.16 -13.19 11.42
C ALA A 264 12.38 -13.52 10.14
N GLU A 265 11.30 -14.27 10.29
CA GLU A 265 10.37 -14.55 9.21
C GLU A 265 9.62 -13.25 8.78
N PRO A 266 9.46 -13.00 7.47
CA PRO A 266 8.80 -11.78 6.97
C PRO A 266 7.39 -11.56 7.53
N LEU A 267 6.61 -12.62 7.70
CA LEU A 267 5.26 -12.53 8.27
C LEU A 267 5.29 -12.10 9.75
N ASP A 268 6.31 -12.50 10.50
CA ASP A 268 6.46 -12.08 11.90
C ASP A 268 6.84 -10.59 11.97
N VAL A 269 7.70 -10.12 11.06
CA VAL A 269 7.97 -8.68 10.93
C VAL A 269 6.67 -7.90 10.65
N TYR A 270 5.81 -8.39 9.73
CA TYR A 270 4.51 -7.77 9.46
C TYR A 270 3.60 -7.74 10.70
N ARG A 271 3.53 -8.86 11.45
CA ARG A 271 2.74 -8.95 12.70
C ARG A 271 3.17 -7.90 13.72
N HIS A 272 4.49 -7.74 13.89
CA HIS A 272 5.02 -6.74 14.81
C HIS A 272 4.81 -5.31 14.30
N LEU A 273 5.00 -5.04 13.00
CA LEU A 273 4.72 -3.73 12.42
C LEU A 273 3.26 -3.31 12.60
N ARG A 274 2.33 -4.23 12.39
CA ARG A 274 0.90 -4.04 12.59
C ARG A 274 0.55 -3.63 14.03
N ALA A 275 1.31 -4.14 15.01
CA ALA A 275 1.12 -3.78 16.43
C ALA A 275 1.81 -2.47 16.82
N VAL A 276 2.96 -2.16 16.19
CA VAL A 276 3.77 -0.97 16.51
C VAL A 276 3.21 0.28 15.83
N ASN A 277 2.78 0.16 14.58
CA ASN A 277 2.38 1.29 13.74
C ASN A 277 1.13 0.97 12.91
N PRO A 278 -0.05 0.78 13.53
CA PRO A 278 -1.28 0.60 12.78
C PRO A 278 -1.54 1.80 11.88
N SER A 279 -1.85 1.55 10.61
CA SER A 279 -2.00 2.58 9.57
C SER A 279 -3.16 2.24 8.63
N PRO A 280 -3.74 3.22 7.92
CA PRO A 280 -4.85 2.98 6.99
C PRO A 280 -4.53 1.97 5.89
N TYR A 281 -3.28 1.91 5.46
CA TYR A 281 -2.80 0.98 4.44
C TYR A 281 -1.71 0.09 5.00
N MET A 282 -2.09 -1.06 5.54
CA MET A 282 -1.17 -2.10 5.96
C MET A 282 -1.06 -3.13 4.84
N PHE A 283 0.16 -3.55 4.51
CA PHE A 283 0.36 -4.52 3.43
C PHE A 283 1.54 -5.47 3.67
N HIS A 284 1.37 -6.69 3.18
CA HIS A 284 2.43 -7.68 3.03
C HIS A 284 2.32 -8.30 1.64
N LEU A 285 3.19 -7.88 0.72
CA LEU A 285 3.33 -8.45 -0.62
C LEU A 285 4.48 -9.44 -0.60
N ALA A 286 4.18 -10.72 -0.79
CA ALA A 286 5.14 -11.79 -1.01
C ALA A 286 5.31 -12.00 -2.53
N LEU A 287 6.56 -12.03 -3.00
CA LEU A 287 6.88 -12.16 -4.43
C LEU A 287 7.54 -13.50 -4.78
N GLY A 288 7.74 -14.37 -3.77
CA GLY A 288 8.55 -15.57 -3.90
C GLY A 288 10.05 -15.28 -3.94
N GLY A 289 10.87 -16.32 -3.82
CA GLY A 289 12.33 -16.20 -3.80
C GLY A 289 12.84 -15.33 -2.65
N GLY A 290 12.20 -15.35 -1.48
CA GLY A 290 12.58 -14.58 -0.30
C GLY A 290 12.40 -13.07 -0.44
N ARG A 291 11.65 -12.58 -1.44
CA ARG A 291 11.40 -11.15 -1.67
C ARG A 291 10.03 -10.74 -1.14
N HIS A 292 10.02 -9.72 -0.29
CA HIS A 292 8.78 -9.18 0.30
C HIS A 292 8.80 -7.66 0.35
N VAL A 293 7.60 -7.06 0.27
CA VAL A 293 7.35 -5.66 0.56
C VAL A 293 6.33 -5.60 1.69
N ILE A 294 6.72 -5.00 2.82
CA ILE A 294 5.92 -4.94 4.03
C ILE A 294 5.80 -3.47 4.44
N GLY A 295 4.60 -2.99 4.71
CA GLY A 295 4.46 -1.58 5.04
C GLY A 295 3.22 -1.23 5.84
N ALA A 296 3.27 0.00 6.36
CA ALA A 296 2.25 0.65 7.16
C ALA A 296 2.10 2.10 6.67
N SER A 297 1.56 2.27 5.47
CA SER A 297 1.44 3.60 4.88
C SER A 297 0.26 4.38 5.46
N PRO A 298 0.47 5.65 5.82
CA PRO A 298 -0.60 6.52 6.29
C PRO A 298 -1.41 7.14 5.14
N GLU A 299 -0.89 7.14 3.90
CA GLU A 299 -1.31 8.07 2.86
C GLU A 299 -1.79 7.39 1.58
N LEU A 300 -3.01 7.76 1.16
CA LEU A 300 -3.56 7.44 -0.14
C LEU A 300 -2.80 8.19 -1.24
N LEU A 301 -2.33 7.48 -2.27
CA LEU A 301 -1.86 8.13 -3.49
C LEU A 301 -3.04 8.51 -4.37
N VAL A 302 -3.76 7.54 -4.88
CA VAL A 302 -4.97 7.76 -5.66
C VAL A 302 -5.91 6.56 -5.55
N LYS A 303 -7.19 6.87 -5.42
CA LYS A 303 -8.31 5.92 -5.51
C LYS A 303 -9.20 6.31 -6.67
N VAL A 304 -9.69 5.33 -7.42
CA VAL A 304 -10.74 5.50 -8.42
C VAL A 304 -11.85 4.50 -8.11
N GLU A 305 -13.07 5.00 -7.99
CA GLU A 305 -14.27 4.21 -7.77
C GLU A 305 -15.45 4.88 -8.48
N ASP A 306 -16.26 4.13 -9.21
CA ASP A 306 -17.41 4.62 -9.98
C ASP A 306 -17.09 5.82 -10.89
N GLY A 307 -15.90 5.81 -11.53
CA GLY A 307 -15.45 6.87 -12.44
C GLY A 307 -14.99 8.16 -11.75
N ARG A 308 -14.88 8.19 -10.41
CA ARG A 308 -14.38 9.32 -9.63
C ARG A 308 -12.98 9.04 -9.11
N ALA A 309 -12.04 9.90 -9.46
CA ALA A 309 -10.67 9.86 -8.93
C ALA A 309 -10.57 10.74 -7.67
N GLN A 310 -9.79 10.27 -6.69
CA GLN A 310 -9.60 10.94 -5.41
C GLN A 310 -8.16 10.79 -4.94
N THR A 311 -7.54 11.86 -4.42
CA THR A 311 -6.29 11.84 -3.66
C THR A 311 -6.49 12.47 -2.29
N ARG A 312 -5.64 12.11 -1.32
CA ARG A 312 -5.77 12.60 0.06
C ARG A 312 -4.42 12.98 0.64
N PRO A 313 -3.92 14.19 0.34
CA PRO A 313 -2.69 14.70 0.90
C PRO A 313 -2.78 14.83 2.41
N LEU A 314 -1.72 14.42 3.10
CA LEU A 314 -1.50 14.56 4.53
C LEU A 314 -0.30 15.45 4.76
N ALA A 315 -0.41 16.42 5.68
CA ALA A 315 0.69 17.26 6.15
C ALA A 315 0.49 17.62 7.63
N GLY A 316 1.49 18.26 8.21
CA GLY A 316 1.43 18.65 9.61
C GLY A 316 1.35 17.45 10.57
N THR A 317 2.10 17.47 11.63
CA THR A 317 2.08 16.37 12.61
C THR A 317 2.16 16.91 14.02
N ARG A 318 1.27 16.43 14.90
CA ARG A 318 1.41 16.58 16.35
C ARG A 318 1.22 15.22 17.01
N TRP A 319 1.93 14.99 18.10
CA TRP A 319 1.70 13.82 18.94
C TRP A 319 0.33 13.91 19.60
N ARG A 320 -0.24 12.75 19.93
CA ARG A 320 -1.48 12.70 20.71
C ARG A 320 -1.24 13.21 22.13
N GLY A 321 -2.20 13.94 22.65
CA GLY A 321 -2.21 14.37 24.04
C GLY A 321 -2.35 13.20 25.02
N THR A 322 -1.90 13.38 26.25
CA THR A 322 -2.05 12.39 27.33
C THR A 322 -3.49 12.27 27.84
N ASP A 323 -4.30 13.29 27.57
CA ASP A 323 -5.72 13.39 27.92
C ASP A 323 -6.47 14.22 26.87
N ALA A 324 -7.80 14.24 26.94
CA ALA A 324 -8.65 14.91 25.97
C ALA A 324 -8.41 16.43 25.87
N ALA A 325 -8.05 17.08 26.96
CA ALA A 325 -7.80 18.52 26.98
C ALA A 325 -6.48 18.89 26.31
N THR A 326 -5.43 18.13 26.62
CA THR A 326 -4.11 18.26 25.95
C THR A 326 -4.21 17.93 24.46
N ASP A 327 -4.99 16.89 24.09
CA ASP A 327 -5.22 16.48 22.70
C ASP A 327 -5.92 17.61 21.91
N ALA A 328 -6.95 18.23 22.49
CA ALA A 328 -7.63 19.38 21.88
C ALA A 328 -6.74 20.64 21.79
N ALA A 329 -5.85 20.85 22.74
CA ALA A 329 -4.90 21.97 22.69
C ALA A 329 -3.87 21.78 21.56
N LEU A 330 -3.35 20.54 21.38
CA LEU A 330 -2.42 20.22 20.29
C LEU A 330 -3.08 20.30 18.92
N GLU A 331 -4.36 19.94 18.81
CA GLU A 331 -5.15 20.15 17.60
C GLU A 331 -5.30 21.64 17.26
N ALA A 332 -5.66 22.46 18.25
CA ALA A 332 -5.78 23.89 18.05
C ALA A 332 -4.43 24.53 17.66
N GLU A 333 -3.33 24.07 18.26
CA GLU A 333 -1.97 24.48 17.90
C GLU A 333 -1.66 24.11 16.43
N LEU A 334 -1.96 22.87 16.02
CA LEU A 334 -1.72 22.41 14.65
C LEU A 334 -2.49 23.25 13.61
N LEU A 335 -3.76 23.56 13.89
CA LEU A 335 -4.61 24.39 13.03
C LEU A 335 -4.18 25.86 12.99
N ALA A 336 -3.52 26.34 14.05
CA ALA A 336 -3.00 27.71 14.14
C ALA A 336 -1.57 27.87 13.59
N ASP A 337 -0.89 26.76 13.27
CA ASP A 337 0.47 26.78 12.73
C ASP A 337 0.46 27.21 11.27
N GLU A 338 0.83 28.48 11.02
CA GLU A 338 0.81 29.07 9.67
C GLU A 338 1.70 28.31 8.68
N LYS A 339 2.85 27.78 9.14
CA LYS A 339 3.78 27.04 8.29
C LYS A 339 3.18 25.70 7.85
N GLU A 340 2.66 24.91 8.81
CA GLU A 340 2.03 23.61 8.52
C GLU A 340 0.80 23.79 7.62
N CYS A 341 -0.02 24.81 7.87
CA CYS A 341 -1.17 25.13 7.03
C CYS A 341 -0.75 25.55 5.61
N ALA A 342 0.29 26.37 5.46
CA ALA A 342 0.78 26.79 4.14
C ALA A 342 1.36 25.62 3.34
N GLU A 343 2.13 24.74 3.99
CA GLU A 343 2.62 23.49 3.37
C GLU A 343 1.44 22.62 2.93
N HIS A 344 0.43 22.46 3.79
CA HIS A 344 -0.74 21.68 3.45
C HIS A 344 -1.52 22.23 2.26
N VAL A 345 -1.71 23.56 2.17
CA VAL A 345 -2.34 24.21 0.99
C VAL A 345 -1.56 23.92 -0.27
N MET A 346 -0.22 23.97 -0.23
CA MET A 346 0.62 23.64 -1.38
C MET A 346 0.40 22.19 -1.85
N LEU A 347 0.29 21.23 -0.94
CA LEU A 347 0.01 19.84 -1.27
C LEU A 347 -1.41 19.63 -1.82
N VAL A 348 -2.39 20.36 -1.30
CA VAL A 348 -3.77 20.37 -1.83
C VAL A 348 -3.79 20.90 -3.27
N ASP A 349 -3.08 22.00 -3.53
CA ASP A 349 -3.00 22.57 -4.89
C ASP A 349 -2.28 21.63 -5.86
N LEU A 350 -1.24 20.93 -5.41
CA LEU A 350 -0.60 19.89 -6.20
C LEU A 350 -1.58 18.74 -6.51
N GLY A 351 -2.35 18.27 -5.54
CA GLY A 351 -3.40 17.27 -5.74
C GLY A 351 -4.50 17.75 -6.71
N ARG A 352 -4.89 19.03 -6.62
CA ARG A 352 -5.83 19.64 -7.58
C ARG A 352 -5.27 19.67 -9.00
N ASN A 353 -3.99 19.98 -9.16
CA ASN A 353 -3.31 19.93 -10.45
C ASN A 353 -3.25 18.50 -11.00
N ASP A 354 -2.88 17.53 -10.18
CA ASP A 354 -2.78 16.13 -10.58
C ASP A 354 -4.14 15.56 -11.02
N ILE A 355 -5.19 15.77 -10.23
CA ILE A 355 -6.57 15.36 -10.58
C ILE A 355 -7.08 16.15 -11.78
N GLY A 356 -6.76 17.45 -11.88
CA GLY A 356 -7.18 18.33 -12.98
C GLY A 356 -6.72 17.88 -14.36
N ARG A 357 -5.60 17.14 -14.44
CA ARG A 357 -5.05 16.59 -15.71
C ARG A 357 -5.92 15.48 -16.32
N ILE A 358 -6.77 14.84 -15.51
CA ILE A 358 -7.59 13.68 -15.94
C ILE A 358 -9.09 13.85 -15.69
N ALA A 359 -9.49 14.87 -14.96
CA ALA A 359 -10.88 15.11 -14.61
C ALA A 359 -11.63 15.85 -15.71
N ALA A 360 -12.93 15.61 -15.79
CA ALA A 360 -13.83 16.39 -16.62
C ALA A 360 -13.85 17.87 -16.17
N PRO A 361 -13.89 18.84 -17.09
CA PRO A 361 -13.88 20.25 -16.74
C PRO A 361 -14.97 20.63 -15.73
N GLY A 362 -14.59 21.35 -14.67
CA GLY A 362 -15.49 21.83 -13.63
C GLY A 362 -15.87 20.79 -12.55
N THR A 363 -15.31 19.56 -12.59
CA THR A 363 -15.61 18.52 -11.61
C THR A 363 -14.59 18.43 -10.48
N VAL A 364 -13.41 19.05 -10.63
CA VAL A 364 -12.37 19.07 -9.56
C VAL A 364 -12.89 19.82 -8.35
N ARG A 365 -12.85 19.16 -7.19
CA ARG A 365 -13.34 19.68 -5.92
C ARG A 365 -12.37 19.37 -4.80
N VAL A 366 -12.35 20.25 -3.80
CA VAL A 366 -11.78 19.95 -2.48
C VAL A 366 -12.97 19.57 -1.60
N ASP A 367 -13.22 18.29 -1.43
CA ASP A 367 -14.38 17.78 -0.69
C ASP A 367 -14.26 18.05 0.81
N ARG A 368 -13.01 17.97 1.33
CA ARG A 368 -12.62 18.26 2.71
C ARG A 368 -11.34 19.05 2.68
N LEU A 369 -11.22 20.06 3.54
CA LEU A 369 -10.05 20.93 3.61
C LEU A 369 -9.59 21.06 5.07
N MET A 370 -8.33 20.72 5.34
CA MET A 370 -7.65 20.89 6.64
C MET A 370 -8.41 20.25 7.81
N GLU A 371 -8.98 19.07 7.62
CA GLU A 371 -9.55 18.30 8.75
C GLU A 371 -8.43 17.66 9.55
N VAL A 372 -8.55 17.66 10.89
CA VAL A 372 -7.58 16.95 11.73
C VAL A 372 -7.98 15.49 11.87
N GLU A 373 -7.13 14.62 11.32
CA GLU A 373 -7.27 13.17 11.50
C GLU A 373 -6.40 12.68 12.66
N ARG A 374 -7.03 11.94 13.58
CA ARG A 374 -6.37 11.41 14.77
C ARG A 374 -6.08 9.94 14.58
N TYR A 375 -4.79 9.59 14.69
CA TYR A 375 -4.31 8.22 14.71
C TYR A 375 -3.94 7.81 16.15
N SER A 376 -3.42 6.59 16.31
CA SER A 376 -3.09 6.06 17.64
C SER A 376 -2.05 6.90 18.41
N HIS A 377 -1.08 7.49 17.71
CA HIS A 377 0.07 8.18 18.31
C HIS A 377 0.23 9.63 17.83
N VAL A 378 -0.34 9.97 16.70
CA VAL A 378 -0.20 11.28 16.06
C VAL A 378 -1.54 11.78 15.52
N MET A 379 -1.62 13.08 15.24
CA MET A 379 -2.67 13.69 14.44
C MET A 379 -2.05 14.43 13.24
N HIS A 380 -2.77 14.48 12.14
CA HIS A 380 -2.35 15.13 10.89
C HIS A 380 -3.45 16.04 10.34
N LEU A 381 -3.04 17.06 9.58
CA LEU A 381 -3.95 17.77 8.67
C LEU A 381 -4.19 16.91 7.44
N SER A 382 -5.44 16.74 7.08
CA SER A 382 -5.91 15.96 5.93
C SER A 382 -6.83 16.80 5.05
N SER A 383 -6.71 16.65 3.76
CA SER A 383 -7.66 17.18 2.80
C SER A 383 -7.99 16.13 1.75
N THR A 384 -9.16 16.24 1.13
CA THR A 384 -9.59 15.33 0.07
C THR A 384 -9.82 16.13 -1.20
N VAL A 385 -9.11 15.76 -2.26
CA VAL A 385 -9.29 16.31 -3.60
C VAL A 385 -9.84 15.23 -4.51
N SER A 386 -10.90 15.56 -5.26
CA SER A 386 -11.52 14.60 -6.17
C SER A 386 -11.96 15.26 -7.49
N GLY A 387 -12.23 14.40 -8.48
CA GLY A 387 -12.79 14.81 -9.76
C GLY A 387 -13.33 13.61 -10.53
N ASP A 388 -14.35 13.82 -11.35
CA ASP A 388 -14.91 12.78 -12.20
C ASP A 388 -13.99 12.59 -13.40
N LEU A 389 -13.65 11.36 -13.76
CA LEU A 389 -12.79 11.09 -14.91
C LEU A 389 -13.42 11.64 -16.20
N ALA A 390 -12.61 12.32 -17.01
CA ALA A 390 -13.05 12.78 -18.32
C ALA A 390 -13.29 11.59 -19.27
N ASP A 391 -14.10 11.80 -20.29
CA ASP A 391 -14.38 10.78 -21.31
C ASP A 391 -13.09 10.23 -21.90
N GLY A 392 -12.98 8.91 -21.98
CA GLY A 392 -11.81 8.18 -22.47
C GLY A 392 -10.62 8.12 -21.50
N ARG A 393 -10.74 8.64 -20.29
CA ARG A 393 -9.76 8.48 -19.23
C ARG A 393 -10.04 7.22 -18.40
N THR A 394 -8.96 6.57 -17.96
CA THR A 394 -8.99 5.31 -17.22
C THR A 394 -8.45 5.50 -15.81
N PRO A 395 -8.68 4.55 -14.89
CA PRO A 395 -8.03 4.56 -13.58
C PRO A 395 -6.49 4.56 -13.66
N LEU A 396 -5.90 3.97 -14.71
CA LEU A 396 -4.46 3.99 -14.93
C LEU A 396 -3.95 5.39 -15.34
N ASP A 397 -4.77 6.19 -16.04
CA ASP A 397 -4.44 7.60 -16.29
C ASP A 397 -4.45 8.40 -14.97
N ALA A 398 -5.35 8.08 -14.04
CA ALA A 398 -5.35 8.72 -12.72
C ALA A 398 -4.08 8.37 -11.92
N LEU A 399 -3.66 7.10 -11.92
CA LEU A 399 -2.38 6.70 -11.32
C LEU A 399 -1.21 7.43 -11.97
N ARG A 400 -1.16 7.47 -13.31
CA ARG A 400 -0.10 8.17 -14.06
C ARG A 400 -0.01 9.66 -13.71
N SER A 401 -1.14 10.35 -13.59
CA SER A 401 -1.16 11.79 -13.33
C SER A 401 -0.76 12.18 -11.91
N THR A 402 -1.03 11.31 -10.93
CA THR A 402 -0.72 11.54 -9.51
C THR A 402 0.67 11.05 -9.12
N PHE A 403 1.28 10.17 -9.92
CA PHE A 403 2.54 9.50 -9.60
C PHE A 403 3.79 10.31 -10.00
N PRO A 404 4.85 10.32 -9.14
CA PRO A 404 4.78 9.98 -7.73
C PRO A 404 4.10 11.09 -6.93
N ALA A 405 3.73 10.80 -5.67
CA ALA A 405 3.09 11.79 -4.82
C ALA A 405 3.99 13.00 -4.56
N GLY A 406 3.38 14.18 -4.39
CA GLY A 406 4.10 15.40 -4.02
C GLY A 406 4.78 15.31 -2.65
N THR A 407 4.15 14.59 -1.72
CA THR A 407 4.65 14.35 -0.35
C THR A 407 5.93 13.51 -0.28
N VAL A 408 6.36 12.90 -1.40
CA VAL A 408 7.63 12.16 -1.54
C VAL A 408 8.53 12.69 -2.64
N SER A 409 8.10 13.72 -3.38
CA SER A 409 8.89 14.37 -4.43
C SER A 409 9.16 15.82 -4.11
N GLY A 410 8.18 16.68 -4.25
CA GLY A 410 8.25 18.11 -3.95
C GLY A 410 7.46 18.97 -4.94
N ALA A 411 7.69 20.28 -4.90
CA ALA A 411 6.95 21.24 -5.71
C ALA A 411 7.89 22.30 -6.28
N PRO A 412 7.88 22.58 -7.62
CA PRO A 412 7.18 21.84 -8.67
C PRO A 412 7.70 20.40 -8.86
N LYS A 413 6.79 19.42 -9.08
CA LYS A 413 7.08 17.98 -9.05
C LYS A 413 8.25 17.55 -9.93
N ILE A 414 8.26 17.92 -11.20
CA ILE A 414 9.30 17.47 -12.16
C ILE A 414 10.68 17.99 -11.76
N ARG A 415 10.80 19.29 -11.43
CA ARG A 415 12.07 19.86 -11.02
C ARG A 415 12.57 19.28 -9.69
N ALA A 416 11.69 19.04 -8.74
CA ALA A 416 12.05 18.37 -7.50
C ALA A 416 12.60 16.96 -7.75
N MET A 417 11.99 16.19 -8.67
CA MET A 417 12.48 14.85 -9.04
C MET A 417 13.83 14.87 -9.76
N GLU A 418 14.11 15.88 -10.58
CA GLU A 418 15.46 16.09 -11.17
C GLU A 418 16.51 16.32 -10.08
N ILE A 419 16.20 17.18 -9.10
CA ILE A 419 17.10 17.48 -7.98
C ILE A 419 17.29 16.24 -7.08
N ILE A 420 16.25 15.46 -6.84
CA ILE A 420 16.36 14.17 -6.12
C ILE A 420 17.34 13.25 -6.85
N ALA A 421 17.21 13.08 -8.17
CA ALA A 421 18.09 12.23 -8.95
C ALA A 421 19.55 12.72 -8.97
N GLU A 422 19.78 14.01 -8.78
CA GLU A 422 21.11 14.63 -8.68
C GLU A 422 21.74 14.42 -7.29
N LEU A 423 20.93 14.58 -6.22
CA LEU A 423 21.44 14.61 -4.85
C LEU A 423 21.49 13.24 -4.19
N GLU A 424 20.53 12.36 -4.47
CA GLU A 424 20.51 10.99 -3.94
C GLU A 424 21.42 10.08 -4.76
N GLU A 425 22.26 9.29 -4.07
CA GLU A 425 23.29 8.44 -4.70
C GLU A 425 22.74 7.07 -5.13
N GLU A 426 21.53 6.73 -4.71
CA GLU A 426 20.91 5.42 -4.93
C GLU A 426 19.48 5.56 -5.46
N ARG A 427 19.05 4.56 -6.24
CA ARG A 427 17.66 4.46 -6.70
C ARG A 427 16.76 4.17 -5.52
N ARG A 428 15.61 4.82 -5.46
CA ARG A 428 14.62 4.65 -4.38
C ARG A 428 13.94 3.27 -4.41
N GLY A 429 13.72 2.71 -5.59
CA GLY A 429 13.00 1.45 -5.76
C GLY A 429 11.55 1.55 -5.29
N VAL A 430 11.17 0.75 -4.32
CA VAL A 430 9.79 0.73 -3.77
C VAL A 430 9.45 2.01 -3.02
N TYR A 431 10.40 2.61 -2.32
CA TYR A 431 10.16 3.82 -1.51
C TYR A 431 9.67 5.00 -2.35
N GLY A 432 8.58 5.62 -1.92
CA GLY A 432 7.95 6.74 -2.64
C GLY A 432 7.19 6.32 -3.90
N GLY A 433 7.12 5.02 -4.19
CA GLY A 433 6.29 4.43 -5.23
C GLY A 433 4.82 4.31 -4.82
N ALA A 434 4.05 3.55 -5.59
CA ALA A 434 2.65 3.21 -5.33
C ALA A 434 2.49 1.72 -5.07
N LEU A 435 1.67 1.33 -4.07
CA LEU A 435 1.34 -0.05 -3.79
C LEU A 435 -0.16 -0.20 -3.57
N GLY A 436 -0.77 -1.22 -4.17
CA GLY A 436 -2.20 -1.47 -4.02
C GLY A 436 -2.75 -2.40 -5.08
N PHE A 437 -3.96 -2.11 -5.55
CA PHE A 437 -4.63 -2.90 -6.57
C PHE A 437 -5.16 -2.05 -7.72
N ILE A 438 -5.24 -2.69 -8.88
CA ILE A 438 -5.90 -2.24 -10.10
C ILE A 438 -6.96 -3.29 -10.40
N GLY A 439 -8.21 -2.95 -10.15
CA GLY A 439 -9.33 -3.88 -10.28
C GLY A 439 -9.95 -3.86 -11.67
N THR A 440 -10.58 -4.98 -12.01
CA THR A 440 -11.51 -5.06 -13.15
C THR A 440 -12.71 -4.15 -12.91
N GLY A 441 -13.30 -3.61 -13.97
CA GLY A 441 -14.48 -2.76 -13.83
C GLY A 441 -14.20 -1.32 -13.42
N GLY A 442 -12.95 -0.87 -13.53
CA GLY A 442 -12.59 0.54 -13.39
C GLY A 442 -12.34 1.01 -11.94
N CYS A 443 -12.03 0.12 -11.01
CA CYS A 443 -11.60 0.49 -9.67
C CYS A 443 -10.07 0.45 -9.53
N LEU A 444 -9.53 1.34 -8.71
CA LEU A 444 -8.12 1.41 -8.34
C LEU A 444 -8.00 1.96 -6.93
N ASP A 445 -7.11 1.41 -6.13
CA ASP A 445 -6.76 1.95 -4.81
C ASP A 445 -5.29 1.69 -4.53
N THR A 446 -4.51 2.77 -4.38
CA THR A 446 -3.07 2.72 -4.18
C THR A 446 -2.62 3.67 -3.09
N ALA A 447 -1.84 3.15 -2.16
CA ALA A 447 -1.12 3.92 -1.16
C ALA A 447 0.26 4.35 -1.68
N ILE A 448 0.79 5.42 -1.13
CA ILE A 448 2.21 5.77 -1.30
C ILE A 448 3.04 4.75 -0.52
N ALA A 449 4.11 4.23 -1.11
CA ALA A 449 5.01 3.29 -0.41
C ALA A 449 5.90 4.04 0.59
N LEU A 450 5.29 4.44 1.71
CA LEU A 450 5.89 5.06 2.88
C LEU A 450 5.89 4.09 4.05
N ARG A 451 6.79 4.29 5.02
CA ARG A 451 6.88 3.37 6.17
C ARG A 451 6.91 1.91 5.70
N THR A 452 7.73 1.68 4.67
CA THR A 452 7.82 0.44 3.92
C THR A 452 9.19 -0.19 4.10
N LEU A 453 9.19 -1.48 4.38
CA LEU A 453 10.35 -2.34 4.51
C LEU A 453 10.38 -3.27 3.30
N VAL A 454 11.53 -3.37 2.66
CA VAL A 454 11.81 -4.33 1.60
C VAL A 454 12.66 -5.44 2.17
N ILE A 455 12.32 -6.69 1.87
CA ILE A 455 13.15 -7.86 2.19
C ILE A 455 13.62 -8.43 0.85
N ALA A 456 14.93 -8.48 0.67
CA ALA A 456 15.57 -9.05 -0.49
C ALA A 456 16.99 -9.52 -0.11
N ASP A 457 17.45 -10.61 -0.72
CA ASP A 457 18.79 -11.16 -0.53
C ASP A 457 19.14 -11.39 0.95
N GLY A 458 18.17 -11.83 1.76
CA GLY A 458 18.35 -12.07 3.20
C GLY A 458 18.55 -10.81 4.05
N LYS A 459 18.25 -9.64 3.53
CA LYS A 459 18.37 -8.34 4.21
C LYS A 459 17.03 -7.64 4.32
N ALA A 460 16.86 -6.89 5.40
CA ALA A 460 15.83 -5.88 5.57
C ALA A 460 16.36 -4.51 5.12
N TRP A 461 15.59 -3.81 4.30
CA TRP A 461 15.90 -2.49 3.76
C TRP A 461 14.78 -1.53 4.17
N VAL A 462 15.16 -0.39 4.73
CA VAL A 462 14.25 0.67 5.17
C VAL A 462 14.71 1.98 4.54
N GLN A 463 13.77 2.78 4.02
CA GLN A 463 14.06 4.11 3.49
C GLN A 463 13.07 5.11 4.07
N ALA A 464 13.57 6.30 4.40
CA ALA A 464 12.77 7.39 4.93
C ALA A 464 13.32 8.74 4.46
N GLY A 465 12.44 9.71 4.28
CA GLY A 465 12.78 11.05 3.80
C GLY A 465 12.17 12.17 4.64
N ALA A 466 12.73 13.35 4.47
CA ALA A 466 12.26 14.59 5.06
C ALA A 466 12.04 15.66 3.99
N GLY A 467 11.03 16.50 4.19
CA GLY A 467 10.68 17.60 3.29
C GLY A 467 11.53 18.83 3.58
N VAL A 468 12.37 19.22 2.63
CA VAL A 468 13.27 20.38 2.75
C VAL A 468 12.60 21.61 2.18
N VAL A 469 12.49 22.65 2.99
CA VAL A 469 12.01 24.00 2.66
C VAL A 469 13.08 25.05 2.97
N ALA A 470 12.83 26.32 2.65
CA ALA A 470 13.82 27.40 2.80
C ALA A 470 14.44 27.49 4.21
N ASP A 471 13.61 27.29 5.24
CA ASP A 471 13.99 27.41 6.66
C ASP A 471 14.41 26.09 7.31
N SER A 472 14.47 24.98 6.55
CA SER A 472 14.86 23.68 7.07
C SER A 472 16.25 23.71 7.72
N ASP A 473 16.37 23.13 8.91
CA ASP A 473 17.65 22.86 9.58
C ASP A 473 18.16 21.48 9.19
N PRO A 474 19.34 21.35 8.58
CA PRO A 474 19.84 20.07 8.08
C PRO A 474 19.88 18.97 9.14
N ALA A 475 20.27 19.29 10.38
CA ALA A 475 20.34 18.30 11.44
C ALA A 475 18.94 17.89 11.95
N ALA A 476 17.96 18.80 11.89
CA ALA A 476 16.57 18.48 12.20
C ALA A 476 15.98 17.53 11.15
N GLU A 477 16.21 17.80 9.86
CA GLU A 477 15.72 16.95 8.76
C GLU A 477 16.36 15.55 8.81
N TYR A 478 17.66 15.45 9.11
CA TYR A 478 18.31 14.17 9.33
C TYR A 478 17.64 13.38 10.47
N ARG A 479 17.41 14.01 11.63
CA ARG A 479 16.70 13.38 12.75
C ARG A 479 15.28 12.98 12.39
N GLU A 480 14.59 13.74 11.56
CA GLU A 480 13.24 13.40 11.10
C GLU A 480 13.22 12.10 10.29
N THR A 481 14.18 11.88 9.39
CA THR A 481 14.27 10.62 8.63
C THR A 481 14.46 9.43 9.57
N LEU A 482 15.30 9.56 10.60
CA LEU A 482 15.50 8.52 11.61
C LEU A 482 14.21 8.23 12.40
N ASN A 483 13.47 9.27 12.80
CA ASN A 483 12.21 9.13 13.50
C ASN A 483 11.15 8.44 12.64
N LYS A 484 11.10 8.75 11.34
CA LYS A 484 10.18 8.10 10.39
C LYS A 484 10.52 6.63 10.15
N ALA A 485 11.79 6.23 10.22
CA ALA A 485 12.23 4.84 10.08
C ALA A 485 12.02 3.99 11.35
N GLN A 486 11.86 4.62 12.49
CA GLN A 486 11.89 3.99 13.81
C GLN A 486 10.90 2.83 13.99
N ALA A 487 9.65 2.98 13.52
CA ALA A 487 8.63 1.94 13.65
C ALA A 487 9.03 0.65 12.90
N LEU A 488 9.72 0.80 11.76
CA LEU A 488 10.22 -0.32 10.97
C LEU A 488 11.39 -1.02 11.66
N PHE A 489 12.33 -0.26 12.21
CA PHE A 489 13.41 -0.80 13.02
C PHE A 489 12.86 -1.61 14.20
N ALA A 490 11.93 -1.03 14.95
CA ALA A 490 11.30 -1.68 16.09
C ALA A 490 10.54 -2.97 15.70
N ALA A 491 9.89 -3.00 14.55
CA ALA A 491 9.18 -4.18 14.08
C ALA A 491 10.15 -5.34 13.78
N VAL A 492 11.29 -5.04 13.13
CA VAL A 492 12.33 -6.04 12.85
C VAL A 492 12.98 -6.55 14.15
N GLU A 493 13.40 -5.66 15.05
CA GLU A 493 14.00 -6.03 16.33
C GLU A 493 13.09 -6.94 17.18
N ARG A 494 11.79 -6.61 17.21
CA ARG A 494 10.81 -7.43 17.94
C ARG A 494 10.61 -8.79 17.30
N ALA A 495 10.55 -8.86 15.98
CA ALA A 495 10.40 -10.11 15.26
C ALA A 495 11.62 -11.01 15.51
N GLU A 496 12.84 -10.46 15.49
CA GLU A 496 14.08 -11.20 15.79
C GLU A 496 14.18 -11.63 17.24
N ALA A 497 13.77 -10.78 18.19
CA ALA A 497 13.77 -11.13 19.62
C ALA A 497 12.72 -12.21 19.96
N ALA A 498 11.72 -12.37 19.11
CA ALA A 498 10.67 -13.37 19.25
C ALA A 498 10.98 -14.67 18.48
N ALA A 499 11.98 -14.67 17.58
CA ALA A 499 12.42 -15.86 16.83
C ALA A 499 13.31 -16.77 17.67
#